data_00fcab1d14adfa130818decd64fcf1b5
#
_entry.id   00fcab1d14adfa130818decd64fcf1b5
#
_cell.length_a   1.000
_cell.length_b   1.000
_cell.length_c   1.000
_cell.angle_alpha   90.00
_cell.angle_beta   90.00
_cell.angle_gamma   90.00
#
_symmetry.space_group_name_H-M   'P 1'
#
loop_
_entity.id
_entity.type
_entity.pdbx_description
1 polymer ?
#
loop_
_entity_poly.entity_id
_entity_poly.type
_entity_poly.pdbx_seq_one_letter_code
_entity_poly.pdbx_strand_id
1 'polypeptide(L)'
;MMEVKQSIPNIGLPKKQGLYDPKFEKDNCGIGFIASIKGEKSHEIVQKGLMILQNLSHRGATGCDETTGDGAGIMIQIPHEFFKKKCEELNIDLPGEGEYAVGMMFLPRESDEDLECEGIFETILREEGLKLLGWRDVEVDRNAIGEIEIGGMQEREY
;
A
#
# COMPACT_ATOMS: atom_id res chain seq x y z
N MET A 1 19.65 -29.42 -18.33
CA MET A 1 18.97 -28.18 -17.98
C MET A 1 17.92 -28.56 -16.96
N MET A 2 18.24 -28.45 -15.66
CA MET A 2 17.32 -28.84 -14.57
C MET A 2 16.46 -27.62 -14.26
N GLU A 3 15.16 -27.72 -14.51
CA GLU A 3 14.17 -26.76 -13.99
C GLU A 3 14.12 -26.91 -12.46
N VAL A 4 14.64 -25.92 -11.77
CA VAL A 4 14.40 -25.77 -10.33
C VAL A 4 12.99 -25.23 -10.18
N LYS A 5 12.00 -26.12 -10.02
CA LYS A 5 10.70 -25.75 -9.48
C LYS A 5 10.90 -25.35 -8.03
N GLN A 6 11.01 -24.03 -7.77
CA GLN A 6 10.82 -23.49 -6.43
C GLN A 6 9.38 -23.75 -6.03
N SER A 7 9.16 -24.77 -5.19
CA SER A 7 7.89 -24.93 -4.51
C SER A 7 7.76 -23.84 -3.47
N ILE A 8 6.81 -22.91 -3.67
CA ILE A 8 6.39 -21.97 -2.64
C ILE A 8 5.94 -22.79 -1.42
N PRO A 9 6.50 -22.58 -0.24
CA PRO A 9 6.05 -23.32 0.93
C PRO A 9 4.57 -23.04 1.19
N ASN A 10 3.75 -24.08 1.33
CA ASN A 10 2.32 -24.00 1.68
C ASN A 10 2.16 -23.55 3.14
N ILE A 11 2.50 -22.30 3.43
CA ILE A 11 2.37 -21.74 4.78
C ILE A 11 0.89 -21.41 5.01
N GLY A 12 0.27 -22.13 5.94
CA GLY A 12 -1.11 -21.88 6.38
C GLY A 12 -2.22 -22.58 5.59
N LEU A 13 -1.95 -23.21 4.45
CA LEU A 13 -2.97 -23.95 3.71
C LEU A 13 -3.26 -25.33 4.34
N PRO A 14 -4.53 -25.80 4.34
CA PRO A 14 -4.89 -27.13 4.75
C PRO A 14 -4.17 -28.20 3.91
N LYS A 15 -3.94 -29.37 4.50
CA LYS A 15 -3.41 -30.50 3.73
C LYS A 15 -4.47 -30.99 2.75
N LYS A 16 -4.01 -31.58 1.64
CA LYS A 16 -4.90 -32.24 0.68
C LYS A 16 -5.85 -33.19 1.37
N GLN A 17 -7.18 -33.02 1.14
CA GLN A 17 -8.23 -33.85 1.73
C GLN A 17 -9.49 -33.81 0.85
N GLY A 18 -10.09 -34.96 0.62
CA GLY A 18 -11.26 -35.08 -0.24
C GLY A 18 -11.00 -34.49 -1.63
N LEU A 19 -11.86 -33.56 -2.06
CA LEU A 19 -11.72 -32.85 -3.34
C LEU A 19 -10.77 -31.65 -3.28
N TYR A 20 -10.36 -31.22 -2.09
CA TYR A 20 -9.44 -30.12 -1.91
C TYR A 20 -7.99 -30.57 -2.15
N ASP A 21 -7.29 -29.86 -3.03
CA ASP A 21 -5.87 -30.04 -3.27
C ASP A 21 -5.20 -28.65 -3.34
N PRO A 22 -4.30 -28.31 -2.38
CA PRO A 22 -3.68 -26.99 -2.30
C PRO A 22 -2.89 -26.58 -3.54
N LYS A 23 -2.53 -27.52 -4.41
CA LYS A 23 -1.86 -27.18 -5.68
C LYS A 23 -2.77 -26.46 -6.67
N PHE A 24 -4.11 -26.55 -6.47
CA PHE A 24 -5.09 -25.84 -7.27
C PHE A 24 -5.59 -24.55 -6.61
N GLU A 25 -5.12 -24.26 -5.39
CA GLU A 25 -5.39 -22.99 -4.73
C GLU A 25 -4.82 -21.85 -5.56
N LYS A 26 -5.65 -20.87 -5.85
CA LYS A 26 -5.27 -19.67 -6.58
C LYS A 26 -5.95 -18.48 -5.92
N ASP A 27 -5.16 -17.48 -5.60
CA ASP A 27 -5.67 -16.23 -5.11
C ASP A 27 -6.58 -15.58 -6.17
N ASN A 28 -7.73 -15.11 -5.74
CA ASN A 28 -8.63 -14.37 -6.59
C ASN A 28 -8.29 -12.90 -6.50
N CYS A 29 -7.72 -12.35 -7.56
CA CYS A 29 -7.52 -10.91 -7.66
C CYS A 29 -8.20 -10.36 -8.91
N GLY A 30 -8.56 -9.09 -8.85
CA GLY A 30 -9.02 -8.32 -9.99
C GLY A 30 -8.03 -7.19 -10.26
N ILE A 31 -7.69 -6.99 -11.51
CA ILE A 31 -6.82 -5.89 -11.93
C ILE A 31 -7.47 -5.15 -13.10
N GLY A 32 -7.30 -3.85 -13.13
CA GLY A 32 -7.68 -3.02 -14.26
C GLY A 32 -6.74 -1.84 -14.41
N PHE A 33 -6.75 -1.22 -15.56
CA PHE A 33 -5.97 -0.02 -15.79
C PHE A 33 -6.74 0.98 -16.65
N ILE A 34 -6.36 2.24 -16.54
CA ILE A 34 -6.82 3.33 -17.38
C ILE A 34 -5.65 4.25 -17.70
N ALA A 35 -5.58 4.70 -18.92
CA ALA A 35 -4.54 5.62 -19.36
C ALA A 35 -5.09 6.65 -20.35
N SER A 36 -4.51 7.85 -20.35
CA SER A 36 -4.72 8.84 -21.39
C SER A 36 -3.83 8.52 -22.59
N ILE A 37 -4.43 8.31 -23.77
CA ILE A 37 -3.67 8.11 -25.02
C ILE A 37 -2.84 9.35 -25.36
N LYS A 38 -3.31 10.54 -24.95
CA LYS A 38 -2.61 11.80 -25.18
C LYS A 38 -1.57 12.14 -24.11
N GLY A 39 -1.45 11.33 -23.05
CA GLY A 39 -0.55 11.59 -21.92
C GLY A 39 -1.01 12.74 -21.03
N GLU A 40 -2.24 13.20 -21.15
CA GLU A 40 -2.79 14.29 -20.35
C GLU A 40 -3.10 13.78 -18.93
N LYS A 41 -2.57 14.48 -17.92
CA LYS A 41 -2.87 14.20 -16.51
C LYS A 41 -4.23 14.78 -16.17
N SER A 42 -5.09 13.98 -15.53
CA SER A 42 -6.38 14.49 -15.04
C SER A 42 -6.87 13.72 -13.83
N HIS A 43 -7.57 14.40 -12.94
CA HIS A 43 -8.26 13.78 -11.81
C HIS A 43 -9.34 12.78 -12.25
N GLU A 44 -9.92 12.98 -13.43
CA GLU A 44 -10.91 12.05 -14.01
C GLU A 44 -10.34 10.65 -14.21
N ILE A 45 -9.05 10.53 -14.58
CA ILE A 45 -8.37 9.24 -14.72
C ILE A 45 -8.30 8.54 -13.36
N VAL A 46 -7.99 9.26 -12.28
CA VAL A 46 -7.96 8.72 -10.92
C VAL A 46 -9.35 8.23 -10.49
N GLN A 47 -10.39 9.04 -10.73
CA GLN A 47 -11.76 8.65 -10.43
C GLN A 47 -12.20 7.40 -11.19
N LYS A 48 -11.84 7.29 -12.46
CA LYS A 48 -12.12 6.08 -13.26
C LYS A 48 -11.32 4.88 -12.75
N GLY A 49 -10.09 5.06 -12.26
CA GLY A 49 -9.32 4.02 -11.59
C GLY A 49 -10.02 3.51 -10.33
N LEU A 50 -10.52 4.40 -9.49
CA LEU A 50 -11.32 4.03 -8.31
C LEU A 50 -12.63 3.32 -8.70
N MET A 51 -13.28 3.75 -9.77
CA MET A 51 -14.47 3.07 -10.30
C MET A 51 -14.16 1.63 -10.75
N ILE A 52 -12.98 1.38 -11.32
CA ILE A 52 -12.54 0.01 -11.65
C ILE A 52 -12.49 -0.84 -10.39
N LEU A 53 -11.92 -0.35 -9.28
CA LEU A 53 -11.89 -1.07 -8.01
C LEU A 53 -13.30 -1.39 -7.50
N GLN A 54 -14.21 -0.43 -7.54
CA GLN A 54 -15.61 -0.65 -7.16
C GLN A 54 -16.29 -1.72 -8.04
N ASN A 55 -16.04 -1.70 -9.34
CA ASN A 55 -16.58 -2.70 -10.26
C ASN A 55 -15.98 -4.09 -10.06
N LEU A 56 -14.81 -4.17 -9.44
CA LEU A 56 -14.13 -5.42 -9.10
C LEU A 56 -14.46 -5.93 -7.69
N SER A 57 -15.37 -5.30 -6.96
CA SER A 57 -15.73 -5.69 -5.58
C SER A 57 -16.18 -7.16 -5.48
N HIS A 58 -16.82 -7.71 -6.52
CA HIS A 58 -17.21 -9.13 -6.61
C HIS A 58 -16.02 -10.10 -6.71
N ARG A 59 -14.80 -9.59 -6.85
CA ARG A 59 -13.54 -10.35 -6.91
C ARG A 59 -12.77 -10.30 -5.60
N GLY A 60 -13.18 -9.42 -4.67
CA GLY A 60 -12.62 -9.32 -3.33
C GLY A 60 -13.31 -10.27 -2.36
N ALA A 61 -12.63 -10.63 -1.29
CA ALA A 61 -13.21 -11.30 -0.14
C ALA A 61 -13.36 -10.31 1.01
N THR A 62 -14.40 -10.49 1.81
CA THR A 62 -14.59 -9.78 3.08
C THR A 62 -14.45 -10.76 4.23
N GLY A 63 -13.98 -10.27 5.38
CA GLY A 63 -13.86 -11.06 6.60
C GLY A 63 -15.19 -11.26 7.34
N CYS A 64 -15.13 -11.34 8.66
CA CYS A 64 -16.30 -11.48 9.52
C CYS A 64 -17.17 -10.22 9.55
N ASP A 65 -16.58 -9.06 9.28
CA ASP A 65 -17.28 -7.80 9.10
C ASP A 65 -17.17 -7.31 7.64
N GLU A 66 -18.11 -6.45 7.24
CA GLU A 66 -18.20 -5.96 5.87
C GLU A 66 -17.11 -4.94 5.52
N THR A 67 -16.40 -4.43 6.51
CA THR A 67 -15.37 -3.39 6.38
C THR A 67 -13.95 -3.94 6.42
N THR A 68 -13.77 -5.21 6.79
CA THR A 68 -12.49 -5.91 6.75
C THR A 68 -12.43 -6.83 5.54
N GLY A 69 -11.48 -6.61 4.64
CA GLY A 69 -11.31 -7.36 3.40
C GLY A 69 -9.86 -7.58 3.03
N ASP A 70 -9.66 -8.20 1.86
CA ASP A 70 -8.32 -8.50 1.31
C ASP A 70 -7.51 -7.24 0.93
N GLY A 71 -8.16 -6.08 1.02
CA GLY A 71 -7.58 -4.82 0.61
C GLY A 71 -7.76 -4.52 -0.88
N ALA A 72 -7.63 -3.25 -1.20
CA ALA A 72 -7.63 -2.75 -2.57
C ALA A 72 -6.60 -1.62 -2.69
N GLY A 73 -6.03 -1.46 -3.86
CA GLY A 73 -5.03 -0.43 -4.09
C GLY A 73 -5.10 0.16 -5.48
N ILE A 74 -4.61 1.37 -5.60
CA ILE A 74 -4.47 2.08 -6.88
C ILE A 74 -3.03 2.57 -7.02
N MET A 75 -2.46 2.39 -8.19
CA MET A 75 -1.18 2.97 -8.56
C MET A 75 -1.43 4.15 -9.50
N ILE A 76 -0.91 5.30 -9.14
CA ILE A 76 -1.03 6.54 -9.93
C ILE A 76 0.34 7.19 -10.11
N GLN A 77 0.45 8.10 -11.05
CA GLN A 77 1.61 9.00 -11.11
C GLN A 77 1.65 9.86 -9.85
N ILE A 78 2.87 10.19 -9.39
CA ILE A 78 3.04 11.11 -8.27
C ILE A 78 2.37 12.45 -8.62
N PRO A 79 1.38 12.90 -7.83
CA PRO A 79 0.67 14.16 -8.09
C PRO A 79 1.54 15.35 -7.65
N HIS A 80 2.41 15.80 -8.54
CA HIS A 80 3.42 16.82 -8.24
C HIS A 80 2.83 18.10 -7.62
N GLU A 81 1.76 18.64 -8.18
CA GLU A 81 1.14 19.88 -7.67
C GLU A 81 0.57 19.72 -6.25
N PHE A 82 0.07 18.52 -5.92
CA PHE A 82 -0.37 18.21 -4.57
C PHE A 82 0.81 18.22 -3.59
N PHE A 83 1.90 17.50 -3.93
CA PHE A 83 3.07 17.45 -3.06
C PHE A 83 3.78 18.79 -2.96
N LYS A 84 3.85 19.57 -4.03
CA LYS A 84 4.38 20.92 -4.01
C LYS A 84 3.66 21.78 -2.98
N LYS A 85 2.32 21.82 -3.01
CA LYS A 85 1.54 22.55 -2.01
C LYS A 85 1.79 22.06 -0.59
N LYS A 86 1.84 20.73 -0.39
CA LYS A 86 2.06 20.15 0.95
C LYS A 86 3.47 20.41 1.48
N CYS A 87 4.47 20.36 0.62
CA CYS A 87 5.84 20.67 0.97
C CYS A 87 6.03 22.16 1.29
N GLU A 88 5.35 23.06 0.57
CA GLU A 88 5.31 24.48 0.90
C GLU A 88 4.75 24.74 2.30
N GLU A 89 3.65 24.04 2.68
CA GLU A 89 3.04 24.12 4.02
C GLU A 89 4.03 23.66 5.13
N LEU A 90 4.90 22.70 4.82
CA LEU A 90 5.87 22.09 5.75
C LEU A 90 7.29 22.70 5.64
N ASN A 91 7.49 23.68 4.79
CA ASN A 91 8.80 24.27 4.48
C ASN A 91 9.83 23.23 3.99
N ILE A 92 9.37 22.25 3.23
CA ILE A 92 10.23 21.25 2.57
C ILE A 92 10.50 21.74 1.15
N ASP A 93 11.79 21.78 0.77
CA ASP A 93 12.20 22.13 -0.58
C ASP A 93 12.04 20.89 -1.50
N LEU A 94 10.98 20.90 -2.29
CA LEU A 94 10.63 19.80 -3.19
C LEU A 94 11.34 19.97 -4.54
N PRO A 95 12.13 18.99 -5.00
CA PRO A 95 12.74 18.99 -6.33
C PRO A 95 11.70 19.03 -7.47
N GLY A 96 12.19 19.15 -8.70
CA GLY A 96 11.38 19.11 -9.90
C GLY A 96 10.61 17.81 -10.08
N GLU A 97 9.57 17.86 -10.91
CA GLU A 97 8.77 16.67 -11.21
C GLU A 97 9.65 15.55 -11.80
N GLY A 98 9.55 14.35 -11.23
CA GLY A 98 10.34 13.17 -11.62
C GLY A 98 11.72 13.07 -10.94
N GLU A 99 12.11 14.05 -10.13
CA GLU A 99 13.41 14.09 -9.43
C GLU A 99 13.31 13.62 -7.96
N TYR A 100 12.15 13.16 -7.52
CA TYR A 100 11.93 12.67 -6.17
C TYR A 100 11.01 11.45 -6.17
N ALA A 101 11.02 10.72 -5.07
CA ALA A 101 10.11 9.62 -4.79
C ALA A 101 9.27 9.91 -3.54
N VAL A 102 8.16 9.21 -3.40
CA VAL A 102 7.27 9.29 -2.24
C VAL A 102 7.06 7.87 -1.72
N GLY A 103 7.22 7.69 -0.42
CA GLY A 103 6.93 6.44 0.28
C GLY A 103 5.78 6.63 1.27
N MET A 104 4.95 5.61 1.45
CA MET A 104 3.99 5.51 2.52
C MET A 104 4.57 4.57 3.57
N MET A 105 4.81 5.08 4.77
CA MET A 105 5.38 4.32 5.87
C MET A 105 4.31 4.07 6.92
N PHE A 106 4.25 2.82 7.41
CA PHE A 106 3.39 2.42 8.52
C PHE A 106 4.30 2.17 9.71
N LEU A 107 4.34 3.14 10.61
CA LEU A 107 5.25 3.18 11.74
C LEU A 107 4.50 2.80 13.03
N PRO A 108 5.20 2.31 14.08
CA PRO A 108 4.63 2.11 15.40
C PRO A 108 4.04 3.41 15.95
N ARG A 109 3.11 3.32 16.88
CA ARG A 109 2.48 4.50 17.49
C ARG A 109 3.22 5.03 18.71
N GLU A 110 4.08 4.22 19.28
CA GLU A 110 4.90 4.62 20.41
C GLU A 110 6.02 5.53 19.94
N SER A 111 6.10 6.73 20.52
CA SER A 111 6.98 7.80 20.07
C SER A 111 8.47 7.41 20.03
N ASP A 112 8.89 6.49 20.88
CA ASP A 112 10.30 6.07 20.93
C ASP A 112 10.62 5.05 19.83
N GLU A 113 9.71 4.11 19.57
CA GLU A 113 9.87 3.13 18.49
C GLU A 113 9.71 3.78 17.10
N ASP A 114 8.82 4.75 16.98
CA ASP A 114 8.62 5.54 15.77
C ASP A 114 9.91 6.27 15.37
N LEU A 115 10.52 7.00 16.32
CA LEU A 115 11.79 7.70 16.12
C LEU A 115 12.95 6.74 15.78
N GLU A 116 12.97 5.55 16.38
CA GLU A 116 13.98 4.54 16.05
C GLU A 116 13.79 4.04 14.60
N CYS A 117 12.57 3.75 14.19
CA CYS A 117 12.25 3.32 12.82
C CYS A 117 12.60 4.40 11.79
N GLU A 118 12.28 5.66 12.07
CA GLU A 118 12.68 6.78 11.21
C GLU A 118 14.20 6.88 11.10
N GLY A 119 14.92 6.77 12.21
CA GLY A 119 16.38 6.83 12.24
C GLY A 119 17.06 5.69 11.45
N ILE A 120 16.50 4.48 11.52
CA ILE A 120 16.94 3.33 10.72
C ILE A 120 16.71 3.62 9.23
N PHE A 121 15.52 4.08 8.87
CA PHE A 121 15.16 4.39 7.49
C PHE A 121 16.08 5.48 6.90
N GLU A 122 16.29 6.55 7.63
CA GLU A 122 17.21 7.63 7.21
C GLU A 122 18.66 7.14 7.00
N THR A 123 19.10 6.21 7.87
CA THR A 123 20.44 5.64 7.76
C THR A 123 20.57 4.83 6.47
N ILE A 124 19.56 3.98 6.16
CA ILE A 124 19.56 3.18 4.94
C ILE A 124 19.51 4.09 3.70
N LEU A 125 18.66 5.11 3.70
CA LEU A 125 18.62 6.07 2.58
C LEU A 125 19.98 6.69 2.32
N ARG A 126 20.69 7.08 3.38
CA ARG A 126 22.04 7.69 3.28
C ARG A 126 23.05 6.69 2.73
N GLU A 127 23.01 5.43 3.16
CA GLU A 127 23.87 4.36 2.67
C GLU A 127 23.64 4.09 1.18
N GLU A 128 22.39 4.16 0.72
CA GLU A 128 22.00 4.03 -0.69
C GLU A 128 22.24 5.32 -1.52
N GLY A 129 22.80 6.36 -0.93
CA GLY A 129 23.09 7.62 -1.61
C GLY A 129 21.85 8.48 -1.89
N LEU A 130 20.77 8.24 -1.18
CA LEU A 130 19.54 9.01 -1.27
C LEU A 130 19.47 10.06 -0.16
N LYS A 131 18.76 11.14 -0.43
CA LYS A 131 18.51 12.21 0.53
C LYS A 131 17.05 12.21 0.95
N LEU A 132 16.77 12.08 2.24
CA LEU A 132 15.45 12.34 2.77
C LEU A 132 15.14 13.83 2.62
N LEU A 133 13.98 14.17 2.07
CA LEU A 133 13.50 15.54 1.94
C LEU A 133 12.71 15.95 3.18
N GLY A 134 11.95 15.05 3.78
CA GLY A 134 11.20 15.28 4.99
C GLY A 134 10.10 14.24 5.21
N TRP A 135 9.51 14.30 6.37
CA TRP A 135 8.37 13.50 6.80
C TRP A 135 7.08 14.32 6.75
N ARG A 136 5.98 13.66 6.50
CA ARG A 136 4.64 14.26 6.53
C ARG A 136 3.65 13.29 7.14
N ASP A 137 2.96 13.72 8.17
CA ASP A 137 1.86 12.97 8.74
C ASP A 137 0.69 12.87 7.75
N VAL A 138 0.11 11.69 7.69
CA VAL A 138 -1.07 11.41 6.86
C VAL A 138 -2.28 11.29 7.76
N GLU A 139 -3.31 12.06 7.47
CA GLU A 139 -4.58 11.95 8.18
C GLU A 139 -5.22 10.58 7.90
N VAL A 140 -5.62 9.91 8.98
CA VAL A 140 -6.26 8.58 8.92
C VAL A 140 -7.68 8.70 9.44
N ASP A 141 -8.66 8.28 8.64
CA ASP A 141 -10.04 8.12 9.09
C ASP A 141 -10.23 6.73 9.71
N ARG A 142 -10.17 6.68 11.04
CA ARG A 142 -10.34 5.44 11.80
C ARG A 142 -11.75 4.85 11.70
N ASN A 143 -12.76 5.63 11.33
CA ASN A 143 -14.10 5.13 11.16
C ASN A 143 -14.29 4.33 9.88
N ALA A 144 -13.36 4.46 8.94
CA ALA A 144 -13.34 3.70 7.70
C ALA A 144 -12.61 2.34 7.82
N ILE A 145 -11.98 2.07 8.97
CA ILE A 145 -11.22 0.84 9.23
C ILE A 145 -12.14 -0.17 9.92
N GLY A 146 -12.05 -1.46 9.54
CA GLY A 146 -12.82 -2.54 10.15
C GLY A 146 -12.46 -2.76 11.63
N GLU A 147 -13.41 -3.21 12.43
CA GLU A 147 -13.23 -3.41 13.88
C GLU A 147 -12.10 -4.41 14.19
N ILE A 148 -11.91 -5.43 13.37
CA ILE A 148 -10.85 -6.43 13.52
C ILE A 148 -9.47 -5.79 13.33
N GLU A 149 -9.35 -4.87 12.39
CA GLU A 149 -8.09 -4.17 12.12
C GLU A 149 -7.76 -3.17 13.23
N ILE A 150 -8.80 -2.51 13.80
CA ILE A 150 -8.63 -1.64 14.97
C ILE A 150 -8.16 -2.45 16.19
N GLY A 151 -8.75 -3.64 16.42
CA GLY A 151 -8.36 -4.55 17.50
C GLY A 151 -6.89 -5.01 17.36
N GLY A 152 -6.48 -5.40 16.16
CA GLY A 152 -5.10 -5.77 15.87
C GLY A 152 -4.09 -4.62 16.04
N MET A 153 -4.54 -3.38 15.86
CA MET A 153 -3.72 -2.19 16.16
C MET A 153 -3.63 -1.90 17.66
N GLN A 154 -4.65 -2.27 18.46
CA GLN A 154 -4.66 -2.08 19.92
C GLN A 154 -3.83 -3.14 20.64
N GLU A 155 -3.77 -4.37 20.13
CA GLU A 155 -2.93 -5.44 20.70
C GLU A 155 -1.42 -5.16 20.61
N ARG A 156 -1.01 -4.15 19.84
CA ARG A 156 0.37 -3.66 19.78
C ARG A 156 0.67 -2.50 20.74
N GLU A 157 -0.31 -2.09 21.54
CA GLU A 157 -0.17 -1.07 22.59
C GLU A 157 0.20 -1.65 23.98
N TYR A 158 0.61 -2.95 24.07
CA TYR A 158 1.04 -3.59 25.32
C TYR A 158 2.49 -4.02 25.27
#